data_257b25e427c84559eea35b5373602b23
#
_entry.id   257b25e427c84559eea35b5373602b23
#
_cell.length_a   1.000
_cell.length_b   1.000
_cell.length_c   1.000
_cell.angle_alpha   90.00
_cell.angle_beta   90.00
_cell.angle_gamma   90.00
#
_symmetry.space_group_name_H-M   'P 1'
#
loop_
_entity.id
_entity.type
_entity.pdbx_description
1 polymer ?
#
loop_
_entity_poly.entity_id
_entity_poly.type
_entity_poly.pdbx_seq_one_letter_code
_entity_poly.pdbx_strand_id
1 'polypeptide(L)'
;LSKLKGVYLVPNGLLVKMVNARGFGGPYQTRFVQRFDGMDMQTVSLSVPFGNIAGIHDIDVESVEIQPGAASALYGPNAFNGVMNMYSKSPFLYQGLTAQAKLAVNNVGNDEVGTSPLYEIALRYGKAINDKFAYKVNLSYLQGTDWVANDQRLTAPDPVTGIRRVTGVGDRLNTYGDENVILLPNPSGNPADPAVPAVVGGVPIYRTGYKESELTDYNVRNVRADLTLYYRITDNIEASYMIKYAEGNGPLTGANRYNYRPQFVINKFELKGSNFFLRAYNMDQRMGSGSYDFNNTAARLQAASKDNITWYNDYAAAF
;
A
#
# COMPACT_ATOMS: atom_id res chain seq x y z
N LEU A 1 2.89 1.61 -18.25
CA LEU A 1 4.01 2.26 -17.57
C LEU A 1 5.29 1.40 -17.61
N SER A 2 5.21 0.11 -17.33
CA SER A 2 6.37 -0.80 -17.29
C SER A 2 7.17 -0.90 -18.59
N LYS A 3 6.64 -0.43 -19.72
CA LYS A 3 7.33 -0.38 -21.03
C LYS A 3 8.12 0.92 -21.27
N LEU A 4 8.01 1.88 -20.35
CA LEU A 4 8.75 3.14 -20.45
C LEU A 4 10.18 2.96 -19.91
N LYS A 5 11.18 3.43 -20.65
CA LYS A 5 12.59 3.34 -20.23
C LYS A 5 12.80 4.13 -18.93
N GLY A 6 13.41 3.47 -17.94
CA GLY A 6 13.70 4.08 -16.64
C GLY A 6 12.50 4.25 -15.72
N VAL A 7 11.36 3.63 -16.03
CA VAL A 7 10.19 3.58 -15.15
C VAL A 7 9.96 2.15 -14.71
N TYR A 8 9.88 1.94 -13.40
CA TYR A 8 9.68 0.65 -12.79
C TYR A 8 8.43 0.70 -11.92
N LEU A 9 7.68 -0.39 -11.88
CA LEU A 9 6.59 -0.58 -10.95
C LEU A 9 7.08 -1.48 -9.82
N VAL A 10 7.05 -0.97 -8.60
CA VAL A 10 7.42 -1.72 -7.39
C VAL A 10 6.12 -2.19 -6.72
N PRO A 11 5.81 -3.48 -6.75
CA PRO A 11 4.62 -4.01 -6.10
C PRO A 11 4.84 -4.07 -4.58
N ASN A 12 3.93 -3.46 -3.84
CA ASN A 12 3.83 -3.58 -2.38
C ASN A 12 2.58 -4.37 -1.96
N GLY A 13 2.11 -5.23 -2.83
CA GLY A 13 0.88 -6.00 -2.75
C GLY A 13 0.13 -5.96 -4.08
N LEU A 14 -0.93 -6.72 -4.21
CA LEU A 14 -1.77 -6.73 -5.43
C LEU A 14 -2.36 -5.35 -5.71
N LEU A 15 -2.78 -4.67 -4.65
CA LEU A 15 -3.49 -3.40 -4.76
C LEU A 15 -2.55 -2.21 -4.87
N VAL A 16 -1.39 -2.24 -4.23
CA VAL A 16 -0.49 -1.09 -4.15
C VAL A 16 0.75 -1.31 -5.01
N LYS A 17 0.86 -0.52 -6.07
CA LYS A 17 2.03 -0.51 -6.97
C LYS A 17 2.60 0.90 -7.00
N MET A 18 3.86 1.04 -6.63
CA MET A 18 4.56 2.31 -6.60
C MET A 18 5.34 2.51 -7.90
N VAL A 19 5.27 3.71 -8.44
CA VAL A 19 6.06 4.09 -9.62
C VAL A 19 7.43 4.58 -9.16
N ASN A 20 8.48 3.96 -9.66
CA ASN A 20 9.87 4.36 -9.43
C ASN A 20 10.48 4.82 -10.74
N ALA A 21 11.08 6.01 -10.75
CA ALA A 21 11.81 6.53 -11.90
C ALA A 21 13.32 6.38 -11.68
N ARG A 22 14.01 5.81 -12.68
CA ARG A 22 15.48 5.68 -12.75
C ARG A 22 16.10 4.85 -11.61
N GLY A 23 15.33 4.03 -10.90
CA GLY A 23 15.84 3.20 -9.81
C GLY A 23 16.16 3.95 -8.51
N PHE A 24 15.88 5.25 -8.42
CA PHE A 24 16.10 6.03 -7.21
C PHE A 24 14.86 6.02 -6.34
N GLY A 25 14.87 5.24 -5.28
CA GLY A 25 13.80 5.18 -4.29
C GLY A 25 13.65 3.81 -3.67
N GLY A 26 13.06 3.78 -2.48
CA GLY A 26 12.70 2.56 -1.76
C GLY A 26 11.36 1.98 -2.20
N PRO A 27 10.84 0.98 -1.47
CA PRO A 27 9.51 0.41 -1.72
C PRO A 27 8.38 1.45 -1.55
N TYR A 28 8.58 2.47 -0.72
CA TYR A 28 7.67 3.61 -0.59
C TYR A 28 8.23 4.81 -1.34
N GLN A 29 7.48 5.28 -2.34
CA GLN A 29 7.91 6.37 -3.22
C GLN A 29 7.41 7.73 -2.72
N THR A 30 8.00 8.25 -1.66
CA THR A 30 7.67 9.56 -1.10
C THR A 30 8.16 10.74 -1.96
N ARG A 31 9.06 10.48 -2.91
CA ARG A 31 9.72 11.49 -3.75
C ARG A 31 9.28 11.47 -5.21
N PHE A 32 8.23 10.74 -5.52
CA PHE A 32 7.62 10.66 -6.85
C PHE A 32 6.16 11.07 -6.74
N VAL A 33 5.78 12.20 -7.35
CA VAL A 33 4.43 12.74 -7.26
C VAL A 33 3.54 12.13 -8.33
N GLN A 34 2.38 11.65 -7.94
CA GLN A 34 1.33 11.22 -8.86
C GLN A 34 0.18 12.22 -8.79
N ARG A 35 -0.20 12.75 -9.94
CA ARG A 35 -1.28 13.71 -10.07
C ARG A 35 -2.38 13.16 -10.97
N PHE A 36 -3.59 13.44 -10.59
CA PHE A 36 -4.79 13.01 -11.25
C PHE A 36 -5.65 14.23 -11.59
N ASP A 37 -5.89 14.52 -12.87
CA ASP A 37 -6.56 15.75 -13.33
C ASP A 37 -6.09 16.98 -12.55
N GLY A 38 -4.77 17.06 -12.34
CA GLY A 38 -4.10 18.14 -11.64
C GLY A 38 -4.14 18.12 -10.11
N MET A 39 -4.82 17.16 -9.47
CA MET A 39 -4.79 16.97 -8.02
C MET A 39 -3.58 16.14 -7.62
N ASP A 40 -2.95 16.47 -6.51
CA ASP A 40 -1.92 15.65 -5.89
C ASP A 40 -2.58 14.46 -5.17
N MET A 41 -2.09 13.25 -5.46
CA MET A 41 -2.62 12.00 -4.91
C MET A 41 -1.76 11.44 -3.78
N GLN A 42 -0.87 12.23 -3.21
CA GLN A 42 -0.11 11.80 -2.04
C GLN A 42 -1.00 11.79 -0.80
N THR A 43 -0.91 10.72 -0.05
CA THR A 43 -1.65 10.57 1.21
C THR A 43 -1.02 11.42 2.30
N VAL A 44 -1.86 12.03 3.14
CA VAL A 44 -1.41 12.88 4.25
C VAL A 44 -0.62 12.05 5.29
N SER A 45 -1.03 10.80 5.52
CA SER A 45 -0.46 9.96 6.57
C SER A 45 0.93 9.41 6.24
N LEU A 46 1.19 9.06 4.99
CA LEU A 46 2.43 8.37 4.59
C LEU A 46 3.23 9.13 3.54
N SER A 47 2.70 10.23 3.01
CA SER A 47 3.28 11.00 1.91
C SER A 47 3.63 10.14 0.67
N VAL A 48 2.87 9.07 0.44
CA VAL A 48 3.02 8.18 -0.72
C VAL A 48 1.77 8.24 -1.59
N PRO A 49 1.91 8.12 -2.91
CA PRO A 49 0.76 8.11 -3.79
C PRO A 49 0.06 6.76 -3.78
N PHE A 50 -1.22 6.73 -3.43
CA PHE A 50 -2.08 5.55 -3.55
C PHE A 50 -2.97 5.61 -4.81
N GLY A 51 -2.38 6.03 -5.92
CA GLY A 51 -3.08 6.17 -7.18
C GLY A 51 -3.84 4.92 -7.63
N ASN A 52 -3.33 3.73 -7.32
CA ASN A 52 -4.00 2.46 -7.61
C ASN A 52 -5.33 2.30 -6.87
N ILE A 53 -5.44 2.81 -5.63
CA ILE A 53 -6.65 2.70 -4.82
C ILE A 53 -7.65 3.80 -5.19
N ALA A 54 -7.20 5.04 -5.34
CA ALA A 54 -8.07 6.20 -5.49
C ALA A 54 -7.88 6.95 -6.83
N GLY A 55 -6.99 6.49 -7.71
CA GLY A 55 -6.69 7.12 -9.00
C GLY A 55 -7.79 7.02 -10.05
N ILE A 56 -7.46 7.38 -11.28
CA ILE A 56 -8.35 7.26 -12.44
C ILE A 56 -8.61 5.77 -12.72
N HIS A 57 -9.82 5.43 -13.12
CA HIS A 57 -10.12 4.10 -13.63
C HIS A 57 -9.39 3.87 -14.95
N ASP A 58 -8.81 2.70 -15.16
CA ASP A 58 -8.01 2.38 -16.36
C ASP A 58 -8.75 2.73 -17.66
N ILE A 59 -10.06 2.45 -17.71
CA ILE A 59 -10.91 2.71 -18.88
C ILE A 59 -11.25 4.19 -19.09
N ASP A 60 -11.02 5.03 -18.07
CA ASP A 60 -11.25 6.49 -18.14
C ASP A 60 -9.94 7.28 -18.35
N VAL A 61 -8.79 6.61 -18.44
CA VAL A 61 -7.51 7.27 -18.73
C VAL A 61 -7.48 7.71 -20.19
N GLU A 62 -7.26 8.99 -20.42
CA GLU A 62 -7.00 9.55 -21.75
C GLU A 62 -5.51 9.56 -22.06
N SER A 63 -4.71 10.13 -21.15
CA SER A 63 -3.26 10.21 -21.30
C SER A 63 -2.52 10.14 -19.97
N VAL A 64 -1.27 9.73 -20.05
CA VAL A 64 -0.34 9.71 -18.92
C VAL A 64 0.96 10.37 -19.36
N GLU A 65 1.35 11.42 -18.66
CA GLU A 65 2.60 12.13 -18.88
C GLU A 65 3.54 11.84 -17.71
N ILE A 66 4.75 11.38 -18.00
CA ILE A 66 5.78 11.16 -16.98
C ILE A 66 6.94 12.11 -17.25
N GLN A 67 7.24 12.91 -16.25
CA GLN A 67 8.42 13.77 -16.22
C GLN A 67 9.42 13.18 -15.20
N PRO A 68 10.45 12.47 -15.66
CA PRO A 68 11.44 11.89 -14.77
C PRO A 68 12.45 12.94 -14.30
N GLY A 69 12.85 12.87 -13.04
CA GLY A 69 13.83 13.77 -12.45
C GLY A 69 13.21 14.90 -11.64
N ALA A 70 14.05 15.85 -11.22
CA ALA A 70 13.63 16.93 -10.36
C ALA A 70 12.65 17.88 -11.05
N ALA A 71 11.47 18.02 -10.50
CA ALA A 71 10.40 18.86 -11.01
C ALA A 71 9.75 19.74 -9.91
N SER A 72 10.42 19.87 -8.77
CA SER A 72 9.89 20.55 -7.58
C SER A 72 9.57 22.02 -7.80
N ALA A 73 10.27 22.70 -8.71
CA ALA A 73 9.99 24.10 -9.05
C ALA A 73 8.59 24.32 -9.61
N LEU A 74 8.03 23.32 -10.31
CA LEU A 74 6.70 23.39 -10.93
C LEU A 74 5.62 22.64 -10.14
N TYR A 75 6.01 21.57 -9.44
CA TYR A 75 5.06 20.64 -8.82
C TYR A 75 5.18 20.55 -7.30
N GLY A 76 6.00 21.40 -6.70
CA GLY A 76 6.13 21.50 -5.24
C GLY A 76 7.07 20.46 -4.62
N PRO A 77 7.10 20.39 -3.28
CA PRO A 77 7.95 19.45 -2.56
C PRO A 77 7.62 18.00 -2.95
N ASN A 78 8.55 17.09 -2.73
CA ASN A 78 8.44 15.67 -3.07
C ASN A 78 8.59 15.31 -4.56
N ALA A 79 8.59 16.25 -5.50
CA ALA A 79 8.79 15.99 -6.92
C ALA A 79 10.29 15.89 -7.28
N PHE A 80 11.08 15.08 -6.53
CA PHE A 80 12.53 14.91 -6.75
C PHE A 80 12.85 13.83 -7.78
N ASN A 81 12.12 12.72 -7.75
CA ASN A 81 12.35 11.58 -8.66
C ASN A 81 11.49 11.66 -9.90
N GLY A 82 10.53 12.55 -9.93
CA GLY A 82 9.65 12.77 -11.06
C GLY A 82 8.21 13.01 -10.67
N VAL A 83 7.42 13.26 -11.72
CA VAL A 83 5.99 13.49 -11.64
C VAL A 83 5.29 12.65 -12.70
N MET A 84 4.17 12.07 -12.34
CA MET A 84 3.24 11.46 -13.28
C MET A 84 1.92 12.21 -13.24
N ASN A 85 1.54 12.79 -14.37
CA ASN A 85 0.24 13.39 -14.56
C ASN A 85 -0.64 12.42 -15.35
N MET A 86 -1.80 12.11 -14.81
CA MET A 86 -2.83 11.32 -15.49
C MET A 86 -4.03 12.22 -15.77
N TYR A 87 -4.56 12.12 -16.97
CA TYR A 87 -5.72 12.87 -17.42
C TYR A 87 -6.85 11.93 -17.78
N SER A 88 -8.05 12.28 -17.33
CA SER A 88 -9.24 11.48 -17.57
C SER A 88 -9.96 11.93 -18.84
N LYS A 89 -10.66 11.01 -19.48
CA LYS A 89 -11.44 11.22 -20.70
C LYS A 89 -12.57 12.24 -20.50
N SER A 90 -12.66 13.20 -21.40
CA SER A 90 -13.78 14.14 -21.43
C SER A 90 -15.08 13.46 -21.91
N PRO A 91 -16.23 13.65 -21.23
CA PRO A 91 -17.51 13.10 -21.70
C PRO A 91 -18.07 13.81 -22.95
N PHE A 92 -17.55 14.97 -23.32
CA PHE A 92 -17.90 15.63 -24.59
C PHE A 92 -17.29 14.89 -25.78
N LEU A 93 -16.08 14.33 -25.62
CA LEU A 93 -15.36 13.63 -26.69
C LEU A 93 -15.58 12.12 -26.66
N TYR A 94 -15.62 11.54 -25.46
CA TYR A 94 -15.72 10.10 -25.24
C TYR A 94 -17.08 9.76 -24.64
N GLN A 95 -18.08 9.61 -25.48
CA GLN A 95 -19.46 9.30 -25.07
C GLN A 95 -19.74 7.80 -25.11
N GLY A 96 -20.80 7.39 -24.41
CA GLY A 96 -21.29 6.03 -24.37
C GLY A 96 -20.76 5.23 -23.19
N LEU A 97 -21.15 3.95 -23.19
CA LEU A 97 -20.77 2.97 -22.18
C LEU A 97 -19.47 2.27 -22.59
N THR A 98 -18.52 2.21 -21.69
CA THR A 98 -17.35 1.35 -21.76
C THR A 98 -17.35 0.41 -20.57
N ALA A 99 -17.22 -0.89 -20.83
CA ALA A 99 -17.13 -1.92 -19.80
C ALA A 99 -15.83 -2.71 -19.98
N GLN A 100 -15.22 -3.11 -18.88
CA GLN A 100 -14.04 -3.97 -18.85
C GLN A 100 -14.21 -5.03 -17.77
N ALA A 101 -13.86 -6.28 -18.11
CA ALA A 101 -13.67 -7.35 -17.14
C ALA A 101 -12.25 -7.88 -17.28
N LYS A 102 -11.55 -8.01 -16.17
CA LYS A 102 -10.23 -8.64 -16.10
C LYS A 102 -10.32 -9.86 -15.20
N LEU A 103 -9.80 -10.97 -15.69
CA LEU A 103 -9.61 -12.19 -14.92
C LEU A 103 -8.12 -12.49 -14.90
N ALA A 104 -7.61 -12.79 -13.72
CA ALA A 104 -6.23 -13.20 -13.53
C ALA A 104 -6.17 -14.28 -12.45
N VAL A 105 -5.02 -14.92 -12.38
CA VAL A 105 -4.76 -15.95 -11.39
C VAL A 105 -3.50 -15.56 -10.65
N ASN A 106 -3.61 -15.48 -9.34
CA ASN A 106 -2.44 -15.38 -8.46
C ASN A 106 -1.93 -16.79 -8.19
N ASN A 107 -0.80 -17.12 -8.79
CA ASN A 107 -0.11 -18.40 -8.62
C ASN A 107 1.29 -18.17 -8.08
N VAL A 108 1.40 -17.39 -7.03
CA VAL A 108 2.66 -17.21 -6.31
C VAL A 108 2.73 -18.39 -5.33
N GLY A 109 3.35 -19.46 -5.80
CA GLY A 109 3.37 -20.74 -5.10
C GLY A 109 4.04 -20.63 -3.74
N ASN A 110 3.26 -20.77 -2.70
CA ASN A 110 3.70 -21.32 -1.44
C ASN A 110 2.67 -22.37 -1.00
N ASP A 111 3.09 -23.23 -0.10
CA ASP A 111 2.26 -24.35 0.38
C ASP A 111 1.07 -23.89 1.23
N GLU A 112 1.03 -22.64 1.63
CA GLU A 112 -0.01 -22.06 2.52
C GLU A 112 -1.21 -21.50 1.76
N VAL A 113 -0.99 -20.96 0.54
CA VAL A 113 -2.07 -20.46 -0.31
C VAL A 113 -1.93 -21.01 -1.72
N GLY A 114 -2.88 -21.83 -2.09
CA GLY A 114 -2.99 -22.32 -3.45
C GLY A 114 -3.27 -21.18 -4.46
N THR A 115 -3.38 -21.58 -5.71
CA THR A 115 -3.79 -20.71 -6.80
C THR A 115 -5.12 -20.01 -6.49
N SER A 116 -5.16 -18.68 -6.51
CA SER A 116 -6.35 -17.90 -6.22
C SER A 116 -6.75 -17.00 -7.40
N PRO A 117 -8.06 -16.87 -7.69
CA PRO A 117 -8.53 -15.98 -8.74
C PRO A 117 -8.43 -14.52 -8.31
N LEU A 118 -8.17 -13.65 -9.30
CA LEU A 118 -8.33 -12.21 -9.19
C LEU A 118 -9.27 -11.76 -10.30
N TYR A 119 -10.24 -10.93 -9.96
CA TYR A 119 -11.14 -10.35 -10.93
C TYR A 119 -11.34 -8.86 -10.69
N GLU A 120 -11.46 -8.12 -11.78
CA GLU A 120 -11.80 -6.70 -11.79
C GLU A 120 -12.88 -6.44 -12.80
N ILE A 121 -13.91 -5.71 -12.41
CA ILE A 121 -14.96 -5.19 -13.28
C ILE A 121 -14.90 -3.68 -13.22
N ALA A 122 -14.92 -3.01 -14.37
CA ALA A 122 -14.96 -1.57 -14.47
C ALA A 122 -15.99 -1.13 -15.50
N LEU A 123 -16.75 -0.10 -15.17
CA LEU A 123 -17.76 0.52 -16.02
C LEU A 123 -17.50 2.03 -16.08
N ARG A 124 -17.56 2.58 -17.27
CA ARG A 124 -17.53 4.01 -17.55
C ARG A 124 -18.70 4.39 -18.43
N TYR A 125 -19.44 5.39 -18.05
CA TYR A 125 -20.46 6.00 -18.88
C TYR A 125 -20.23 7.50 -19.00
N GLY A 126 -20.12 8.02 -20.21
CA GLY A 126 -19.99 9.43 -20.50
C GLY A 126 -21.08 9.89 -21.47
N LYS A 127 -21.69 11.03 -21.22
CA LYS A 127 -22.72 11.60 -22.08
C LYS A 127 -22.70 13.13 -22.08
N ALA A 128 -22.67 13.73 -23.25
CA ALA A 128 -23.06 15.10 -23.46
C ALA A 128 -24.57 15.18 -23.67
N ILE A 129 -25.28 15.93 -22.85
CA ILE A 129 -26.73 16.17 -22.99
C ILE A 129 -26.97 17.21 -24.10
N ASN A 130 -26.09 18.20 -24.16
CA ASN A 130 -26.03 19.22 -25.19
C ASN A 130 -24.57 19.75 -25.27
N ASP A 131 -24.35 20.78 -26.10
CA ASP A 131 -23.01 21.36 -26.29
C ASP A 131 -22.43 22.00 -25.02
N LYS A 132 -23.29 22.32 -24.04
CA LYS A 132 -22.89 22.97 -22.79
C LYS A 132 -22.78 22.02 -21.61
N PHE A 133 -23.61 20.99 -21.51
CA PHE A 133 -23.68 20.13 -20.33
C PHE A 133 -23.33 18.69 -20.66
N ALA A 134 -22.39 18.13 -19.91
CA ALA A 134 -22.01 16.73 -19.98
C ALA A 134 -21.74 16.15 -18.59
N TYR A 135 -21.80 14.83 -18.50
CA TYR A 135 -21.42 14.13 -17.27
C TYR A 135 -20.74 12.81 -17.58
N LYS A 136 -19.98 12.32 -16.62
CA LYS A 136 -19.46 10.96 -16.63
C LYS A 136 -19.58 10.30 -15.28
N VAL A 137 -19.77 8.99 -15.31
CA VAL A 137 -19.80 8.10 -14.12
C VAL A 137 -18.82 6.99 -14.35
N ASN A 138 -18.03 6.69 -13.35
CA ASN A 138 -17.13 5.54 -13.33
C ASN A 138 -17.42 4.67 -12.10
N LEU A 139 -17.40 3.37 -12.28
CA LEU A 139 -17.53 2.36 -11.23
C LEU A 139 -16.49 1.28 -11.45
N SER A 140 -15.80 0.84 -10.40
CA SER A 140 -14.99 -0.38 -10.50
C SER A 140 -14.97 -1.15 -9.20
N TYR A 141 -14.83 -2.45 -9.34
CA TYR A 141 -14.69 -3.41 -8.27
C TYR A 141 -13.58 -4.39 -8.60
N LEU A 142 -12.63 -4.55 -7.70
CA LEU A 142 -11.56 -5.54 -7.78
C LEU A 142 -11.58 -6.40 -6.53
N GLN A 143 -11.39 -7.70 -6.70
CA GLN A 143 -11.19 -8.65 -5.62
C GLN A 143 -10.17 -9.71 -6.02
N GLY A 144 -9.39 -10.14 -5.05
CA GLY A 144 -8.41 -11.23 -5.19
C GLY A 144 -7.81 -11.58 -3.85
N THR A 145 -6.88 -12.53 -3.86
CA THR A 145 -6.07 -12.88 -2.69
C THR A 145 -4.62 -12.52 -2.99
N ASP A 146 -3.98 -11.77 -2.10
CA ASP A 146 -2.58 -11.42 -2.21
C ASP A 146 -1.69 -12.63 -1.89
N TRP A 147 -0.41 -12.53 -2.15
CA TRP A 147 0.53 -13.58 -1.78
C TRP A 147 0.78 -13.59 -0.28
N VAL A 148 0.88 -14.77 0.29
CA VAL A 148 1.19 -14.95 1.71
C VAL A 148 2.69 -14.92 1.91
N ALA A 149 3.14 -14.08 2.82
CA ALA A 149 4.52 -14.05 3.24
C ALA A 149 4.75 -15.12 4.31
N ASN A 150 5.64 -16.07 4.03
CA ASN A 150 5.93 -17.21 4.92
C ASN A 150 7.44 -17.49 5.08
N ASP A 151 8.28 -16.49 4.88
CA ASP A 151 9.72 -16.64 5.09
C ASP A 151 10.04 -16.72 6.58
N GLN A 152 10.39 -17.92 7.04
CA GLN A 152 10.69 -18.20 8.43
C GLN A 152 12.19 -18.14 8.76
N ARG A 153 13.00 -17.63 7.83
CA ARG A 153 14.44 -17.42 8.10
C ARG A 153 14.63 -16.31 9.12
N LEU A 154 15.67 -16.46 9.95
CA LEU A 154 16.04 -15.41 10.89
C LEU A 154 16.39 -14.10 10.17
N THR A 155 16.02 -12.98 10.76
CA THR A 155 16.33 -11.64 10.22
C THR A 155 17.83 -11.36 10.23
N ALA A 156 18.55 -11.83 11.26
CA ALA A 156 20.00 -11.77 11.32
C ALA A 156 20.65 -13.02 10.69
N PRO A 157 21.62 -12.84 9.81
CA PRO A 157 22.43 -13.97 9.35
C PRO A 157 23.31 -14.52 10.48
N ASP A 158 23.66 -15.80 10.38
CA ASP A 158 24.64 -16.41 11.24
C ASP A 158 25.98 -15.64 11.13
N PRO A 159 26.58 -15.21 12.24
CA PRO A 159 27.77 -14.35 12.19
C PRO A 159 29.02 -15.04 11.63
N VAL A 160 29.02 -16.37 11.61
CA VAL A 160 30.17 -17.17 11.12
C VAL A 160 29.99 -17.55 9.67
N THR A 161 28.80 -18.01 9.29
CA THR A 161 28.53 -18.51 7.94
C THR A 161 27.92 -17.50 7.00
N GLY A 162 27.41 -16.38 7.52
CA GLY A 162 26.66 -15.38 6.74
C GLY A 162 25.30 -15.85 6.22
N ILE A 163 24.88 -17.06 6.59
CA ILE A 163 23.64 -17.68 6.11
C ILE A 163 22.49 -17.39 7.08
N ARG A 164 21.35 -16.99 6.54
CA ARG A 164 20.12 -16.89 7.35
C ARG A 164 19.55 -18.28 7.58
N ARG A 165 19.54 -18.69 8.84
CA ARG A 165 19.03 -20.02 9.22
C ARG A 165 17.50 -20.04 9.21
N VAL A 166 16.92 -21.18 8.86
CA VAL A 166 15.48 -21.44 8.99
C VAL A 166 15.14 -22.00 10.37
N THR A 167 16.13 -22.64 10.99
CA THR A 167 15.98 -23.25 12.32
C THR A 167 16.76 -22.48 13.36
N GLY A 168 16.17 -22.27 14.50
CA GLY A 168 16.78 -21.54 15.61
C GLY A 168 15.75 -20.70 16.37
N VAL A 169 16.20 -20.18 17.50
CA VAL A 169 15.44 -19.24 18.32
C VAL A 169 15.86 -17.84 17.94
N GLY A 170 14.93 -16.95 17.69
CA GLY A 170 15.22 -15.57 17.32
C GLY A 170 14.13 -14.97 16.43
N ASP A 171 14.35 -13.72 16.06
CA ASP A 171 13.48 -12.92 15.22
C ASP A 171 13.46 -13.46 13.78
N ARG A 172 12.29 -13.81 13.26
CA ARG A 172 12.06 -14.33 11.91
C ARG A 172 11.40 -13.29 11.00
N LEU A 173 11.66 -13.43 9.70
CA LEU A 173 11.23 -12.45 8.70
C LEU A 173 9.70 -12.27 8.61
N ASN A 174 8.92 -13.35 8.69
CA ASN A 174 7.46 -13.31 8.57
C ASN A 174 6.75 -13.85 9.81
N THR A 175 7.37 -13.65 10.98
CA THR A 175 6.81 -13.91 12.30
C THR A 175 6.93 -12.63 13.11
N TYR A 176 5.96 -12.35 13.94
CA TYR A 176 5.87 -11.11 14.70
C TYR A 176 5.66 -11.40 16.18
N GLY A 177 6.35 -10.64 17.03
CA GLY A 177 6.36 -10.85 18.48
C GLY A 177 7.49 -11.76 18.93
N ASP A 178 8.22 -12.40 18.03
CA ASP A 178 9.42 -13.18 18.34
C ASP A 178 10.69 -12.32 18.39
N GLU A 179 10.61 -11.06 18.02
CA GLU A 179 11.66 -10.07 18.22
C GLU A 179 11.86 -9.68 19.70
N ASN A 180 10.89 -9.99 20.56
CA ASN A 180 10.96 -9.70 21.99
C ASN A 180 11.93 -10.67 22.67
N VAL A 181 13.10 -10.15 23.04
CA VAL A 181 14.15 -10.89 23.73
C VAL A 181 14.23 -10.48 25.20
N ILE A 182 14.35 -11.49 26.07
CA ILE A 182 14.63 -11.31 27.48
C ILE A 182 15.91 -12.06 27.80
N LEU A 183 16.81 -11.44 28.54
CA LEU A 183 18.05 -12.08 28.98
C LEU A 183 17.82 -12.73 30.35
N LEU A 184 17.90 -14.07 30.42
CA LEU A 184 17.92 -14.78 31.68
C LEU A 184 19.26 -14.56 32.36
N PRO A 185 19.30 -14.17 33.63
CA PRO A 185 20.51 -14.27 34.42
C PRO A 185 20.98 -15.72 34.46
N ASN A 186 22.28 -15.96 34.35
CA ASN A 186 22.82 -17.31 34.43
C ASN A 186 22.39 -17.94 35.79
N PRO A 187 21.55 -18.98 35.77
CA PRO A 187 21.03 -19.55 37.02
C PRO A 187 22.08 -20.23 37.89
N SER A 188 23.22 -20.62 37.32
CA SER A 188 24.31 -21.23 38.11
C SER A 188 25.20 -20.20 38.79
N GLY A 189 25.12 -18.91 38.42
CA GLY A 189 26.01 -17.87 38.90
C GLY A 189 27.47 -18.11 38.55
N ASN A 190 27.80 -19.21 37.87
CA ASN A 190 29.14 -19.59 37.52
C ASN A 190 29.45 -19.25 36.05
N PRO A 191 30.33 -18.29 35.79
CA PRO A 191 30.70 -17.92 34.42
C PRO A 191 31.38 -19.01 33.61
N ALA A 192 31.81 -20.07 34.29
CA ALA A 192 32.51 -21.20 33.69
C ALA A 192 31.63 -22.47 33.51
N ASP A 193 30.31 -22.36 33.66
CA ASP A 193 29.39 -23.49 33.42
C ASP A 193 29.34 -23.82 31.93
N PRO A 194 29.84 -24.99 31.50
CA PRO A 194 29.88 -25.35 30.08
C PRO A 194 28.50 -25.62 29.49
N ALA A 195 27.48 -25.79 30.31
CA ALA A 195 26.08 -25.94 29.85
C ALA A 195 25.44 -24.59 29.49
N VAL A 196 26.00 -23.49 29.95
CA VAL A 196 25.54 -22.12 29.66
C VAL A 196 26.69 -21.35 29.07
N PRO A 197 26.69 -21.01 27.78
CA PRO A 197 27.73 -20.19 27.17
C PRO A 197 27.96 -18.95 28.01
N ALA A 198 29.20 -18.58 28.27
CA ALA A 198 29.58 -17.37 28.98
C ALA A 198 29.22 -16.13 28.16
N VAL A 199 27.94 -15.85 28.01
CA VAL A 199 27.42 -14.62 27.46
C VAL A 199 27.38 -13.63 28.63
N VAL A 200 28.26 -12.67 28.58
CA VAL A 200 28.21 -11.48 29.49
C VAL A 200 26.83 -10.87 29.33
N GLY A 201 25.92 -11.08 30.30
CA GLY A 201 24.58 -10.54 30.27
C GLY A 201 23.40 -11.50 30.29
N GLY A 202 23.65 -12.83 30.27
CA GLY A 202 22.57 -13.85 30.37
C GLY A 202 22.24 -14.53 29.03
N VAL A 203 21.36 -15.56 29.11
CA VAL A 203 20.91 -16.33 27.94
C VAL A 203 19.74 -15.61 27.29
N PRO A 204 19.82 -15.26 26.00
CA PRO A 204 18.71 -14.64 25.32
C PRO A 204 17.56 -15.65 25.07
N ILE A 205 16.38 -15.30 25.54
CA ILE A 205 15.16 -16.09 25.34
C ILE A 205 14.16 -15.25 24.57
N TYR A 206 13.58 -15.87 23.54
CA TYR A 206 12.64 -15.25 22.65
C TYR A 206 11.26 -15.86 22.88
N ARG A 207 10.22 -15.02 22.86
CA ARG A 207 8.84 -15.51 22.86
C ARG A 207 8.52 -16.13 21.50
N THR A 208 7.62 -17.11 21.53
CA THR A 208 7.01 -17.60 20.29
C THR A 208 6.18 -16.49 19.66
N GLY A 209 6.48 -16.17 18.41
CA GLY A 209 5.73 -15.17 17.64
C GLY A 209 4.53 -15.79 16.93
N TYR A 210 3.84 -14.94 16.19
CA TYR A 210 2.71 -15.29 15.32
C TYR A 210 3.16 -15.18 13.87
N LYS A 211 2.86 -16.18 13.06
CA LYS A 211 3.08 -16.10 11.61
C LYS A 211 2.21 -14.97 11.01
N GLU A 212 2.67 -14.36 9.94
CA GLU A 212 1.90 -13.32 9.25
C GLU A 212 0.51 -13.81 8.84
N SER A 213 0.41 -15.06 8.38
CA SER A 213 -0.86 -15.70 8.00
C SER A 213 -1.86 -15.88 9.14
N GLU A 214 -1.39 -15.85 10.39
CA GLU A 214 -2.25 -15.90 11.59
C GLU A 214 -2.76 -14.51 11.98
N LEU A 215 -2.11 -13.46 11.51
CA LEU A 215 -2.39 -12.06 11.88
C LEU A 215 -3.25 -11.33 10.84
N THR A 216 -3.26 -11.75 9.58
CA THR A 216 -3.97 -11.05 8.52
C THR A 216 -4.72 -11.95 7.57
N ASP A 217 -5.81 -11.40 7.04
CA ASP A 217 -6.53 -11.93 5.89
C ASP A 217 -5.94 -11.31 4.62
N TYR A 218 -5.45 -12.15 3.72
CA TYR A 218 -4.85 -11.74 2.46
C TYR A 218 -5.87 -11.40 1.36
N ASN A 219 -7.16 -11.41 1.67
CA ASN A 219 -8.19 -10.97 0.73
C ASN A 219 -8.07 -9.48 0.45
N VAL A 220 -7.95 -9.15 -0.82
CA VAL A 220 -7.81 -7.79 -1.31
C VAL A 220 -9.08 -7.38 -2.04
N ARG A 221 -9.58 -6.20 -1.71
CA ARG A 221 -10.72 -5.58 -2.36
C ARG A 221 -10.44 -4.13 -2.66
N ASN A 222 -10.88 -3.65 -3.81
CA ASN A 222 -10.91 -2.23 -4.12
C ASN A 222 -12.24 -1.85 -4.76
N VAL A 223 -12.85 -0.81 -4.25
CA VAL A 223 -14.08 -0.21 -4.78
C VAL A 223 -13.78 1.23 -5.15
N ARG A 224 -14.16 1.65 -6.34
CA ARG A 224 -14.07 3.04 -6.78
C ARG A 224 -15.36 3.44 -7.47
N ALA A 225 -15.85 4.62 -7.14
CA ALA A 225 -17.00 5.23 -7.77
C ALA A 225 -16.76 6.73 -7.91
N ASP A 226 -17.00 7.30 -9.07
CA ASP A 226 -16.97 8.76 -9.26
C ASP A 226 -18.03 9.24 -10.23
N LEU A 227 -18.46 10.48 -9.98
CA LEU A 227 -19.32 11.27 -10.84
C LEU A 227 -18.63 12.59 -11.11
N THR A 228 -18.54 12.99 -12.38
CA THR A 228 -18.07 14.31 -12.78
C THR A 228 -19.11 14.99 -13.66
N LEU A 229 -19.46 16.21 -13.31
CA LEU A 229 -20.34 17.09 -14.06
C LEU A 229 -19.50 18.15 -14.77
N TYR A 230 -19.86 18.48 -15.99
CA TYR A 230 -19.18 19.48 -16.81
C TYR A 230 -20.20 20.47 -17.36
N TYR A 231 -19.84 21.76 -17.30
CA TYR A 231 -20.64 22.84 -17.86
C TYR A 231 -19.77 23.85 -18.61
N ARG A 232 -20.00 24.02 -19.91
CA ARG A 232 -19.38 25.05 -20.73
C ARG A 232 -20.13 26.34 -20.54
N ILE A 233 -19.55 27.26 -19.80
CA ILE A 233 -20.09 28.61 -19.57
C ILE A 233 -20.07 29.40 -20.90
N THR A 234 -18.93 29.30 -21.59
CA THR A 234 -18.72 29.81 -22.96
C THR A 234 -17.94 28.74 -23.75
N ASP A 235 -17.70 28.93 -25.01
CA ASP A 235 -16.90 28.03 -25.85
C ASP A 235 -15.47 27.85 -25.34
N ASN A 236 -14.96 28.82 -24.57
CA ASN A 236 -13.61 28.86 -24.05
C ASN A 236 -13.51 28.69 -22.53
N ILE A 237 -14.63 28.60 -21.82
CA ILE A 237 -14.66 28.50 -20.35
C ILE A 237 -15.51 27.30 -19.94
N GLU A 238 -14.92 26.33 -19.28
CA GLU A 238 -15.56 25.14 -18.77
C GLU A 238 -15.45 25.08 -17.24
N ALA A 239 -16.54 24.81 -16.57
CA ALA A 239 -16.59 24.47 -15.15
C ALA A 239 -16.80 22.96 -15.01
N SER A 240 -16.14 22.34 -14.04
CA SER A 240 -16.38 20.93 -13.70
C SER A 240 -16.42 20.73 -12.19
N TYR A 241 -17.25 19.75 -11.78
CA TYR A 241 -17.29 19.31 -10.40
C TYR A 241 -17.26 17.78 -10.35
N MET A 242 -16.33 17.24 -9.56
CA MET A 242 -16.15 15.81 -9.36
C MET A 242 -16.34 15.45 -7.89
N ILE A 243 -17.07 14.38 -7.65
CA ILE A 243 -17.08 13.66 -6.40
C ILE A 243 -16.62 12.23 -6.65
N LYS A 244 -15.71 11.74 -5.81
CA LYS A 244 -15.16 10.40 -5.89
C LYS A 244 -15.11 9.74 -4.53
N TYR A 245 -15.54 8.48 -4.50
CA TYR A 245 -15.32 7.57 -3.39
C TYR A 245 -14.35 6.46 -3.82
N ALA A 246 -13.42 6.13 -2.95
CA ALA A 246 -12.55 4.97 -3.15
C ALA A 246 -12.27 4.29 -1.82
N GLU A 247 -12.27 2.97 -1.83
CA GLU A 247 -11.93 2.13 -0.69
C GLU A 247 -11.05 0.98 -1.17
N GLY A 248 -10.03 0.64 -0.38
CA GLY A 248 -9.21 -0.54 -0.61
C GLY A 248 -8.87 -1.24 0.69
N ASN A 249 -8.56 -2.52 0.63
CA ASN A 249 -7.97 -3.26 1.74
C ASN A 249 -6.95 -4.26 1.23
N GLY A 250 -5.96 -4.54 2.04
CA GLY A 250 -4.95 -5.56 1.76
C GLY A 250 -3.67 -5.33 2.57
N PRO A 251 -2.80 -6.32 2.61
CA PRO A 251 -1.51 -6.19 3.24
C PRO A 251 -0.61 -5.23 2.46
N LEU A 252 0.17 -4.43 3.18
CA LEU A 252 1.27 -3.64 2.64
C LEU A 252 2.59 -4.27 3.07
N THR A 253 3.34 -4.77 2.13
CA THR A 253 4.62 -5.45 2.35
C THR A 253 5.82 -4.49 2.27
N GLY A 254 5.75 -3.37 2.95
CA GLY A 254 6.88 -2.44 3.04
C GLY A 254 7.77 -2.69 4.27
N ALA A 255 8.55 -1.69 4.68
CA ALA A 255 9.42 -1.76 5.85
C ALA A 255 8.65 -2.03 7.15
N ASN A 256 7.39 -1.57 7.22
CA ASN A 256 6.44 -1.90 8.27
C ASN A 256 5.28 -2.64 7.64
N ARG A 257 4.91 -3.77 8.17
CA ARG A 257 3.86 -4.60 7.63
C ARG A 257 2.54 -4.27 8.26
N TYR A 258 1.62 -3.79 7.44
CA TYR A 258 0.29 -3.37 7.84
C TYR A 258 -0.76 -4.10 7.03
N ASN A 259 -1.85 -4.46 7.68
CA ASN A 259 -3.11 -4.54 6.97
C ASN A 259 -3.63 -3.10 6.81
N TYR A 260 -3.81 -2.67 5.57
CA TYR A 260 -4.17 -1.29 5.25
C TYR A 260 -5.56 -1.21 4.64
N ARG A 261 -6.41 -0.36 5.19
CA ARG A 261 -7.82 -0.24 4.79
C ARG A 261 -8.23 1.23 4.59
N PRO A 262 -7.64 1.91 3.61
CA PRO A 262 -7.93 3.32 3.38
C PRO A 262 -9.28 3.52 2.72
N GLN A 263 -9.93 4.62 3.11
CA GLN A 263 -11.12 5.17 2.46
C GLN A 263 -10.82 6.61 2.06
N PHE A 264 -11.24 6.98 0.87
CA PHE A 264 -11.06 8.32 0.32
C PHE A 264 -12.40 8.87 -0.15
N VAL A 265 -12.67 10.12 0.23
CA VAL A 265 -13.71 10.96 -0.39
C VAL A 265 -13.01 12.17 -0.98
N ILE A 266 -13.10 12.31 -2.29
CA ILE A 266 -12.42 13.39 -3.02
C ILE A 266 -13.48 14.25 -3.69
N ASN A 267 -13.40 15.57 -3.48
CA ASN A 267 -14.18 16.55 -4.17
C ASN A 267 -13.24 17.47 -4.93
N LYS A 268 -13.57 17.79 -6.17
CA LYS A 268 -12.81 18.73 -6.99
C LYS A 268 -13.75 19.65 -7.73
N PHE A 269 -13.48 20.93 -7.64
CA PHE A 269 -14.05 21.96 -8.52
C PHE A 269 -12.94 22.52 -9.40
N GLU A 270 -13.22 22.69 -10.67
CA GLU A 270 -12.31 23.34 -11.60
C GLU A 270 -13.05 24.27 -12.54
N LEU A 271 -12.53 25.48 -12.71
CA LEU A 271 -12.89 26.42 -13.75
C LEU A 271 -11.68 26.55 -14.66
N LYS A 272 -11.82 26.18 -15.91
CA LYS A 272 -10.74 26.19 -16.91
C LYS A 272 -11.11 27.07 -18.08
N GLY A 273 -10.24 28.03 -18.39
CA GLY A 273 -10.29 28.85 -19.58
C GLY A 273 -9.10 28.60 -20.49
N SER A 274 -9.03 29.34 -21.61
CA SER A 274 -7.94 29.25 -22.58
C SER A 274 -6.58 29.58 -21.95
N ASN A 275 -6.55 30.59 -21.06
CA ASN A 275 -5.32 31.17 -20.50
C ASN A 275 -5.22 31.09 -18.97
N PHE A 276 -6.21 30.49 -18.32
CA PHE A 276 -6.23 30.36 -16.87
C PHE A 276 -6.93 29.10 -16.42
N PHE A 277 -6.67 28.70 -15.21
CA PHE A 277 -7.49 27.74 -14.47
C PHE A 277 -7.59 28.15 -12.99
N LEU A 278 -8.73 27.89 -12.39
CA LEU A 278 -8.94 27.91 -10.95
C LEU A 278 -9.35 26.50 -10.52
N ARG A 279 -8.65 25.92 -9.57
CA ARG A 279 -8.94 24.58 -9.06
C ARG A 279 -8.94 24.59 -7.54
N ALA A 280 -9.98 24.01 -6.97
CA ALA A 280 -10.05 23.70 -5.55
C ALA A 280 -10.39 22.21 -5.40
N TYR A 281 -9.71 21.52 -4.50
CA TYR A 281 -10.03 20.14 -4.19
C TYR A 281 -9.79 19.83 -2.73
N ASN A 282 -10.52 18.82 -2.25
CA ASN A 282 -10.37 18.26 -0.91
C ASN A 282 -10.29 16.75 -1.05
N MET A 283 -9.38 16.13 -0.30
CA MET A 283 -9.26 14.69 -0.16
C MET A 283 -9.37 14.35 1.33
N ASP A 284 -10.55 13.86 1.74
CA ASP A 284 -10.75 13.27 3.06
C ASP A 284 -10.25 11.82 3.01
N GLN A 285 -9.19 11.55 3.77
CA GLN A 285 -8.61 10.23 3.91
C GLN A 285 -8.90 9.70 5.31
N ARG A 286 -9.52 8.54 5.38
CA ARG A 286 -9.75 7.81 6.62
C ARG A 286 -9.02 6.48 6.57
N MET A 287 -8.36 6.18 7.68
CA MET A 287 -7.88 4.83 7.95
C MET A 287 -9.08 4.06 8.50
N GLY A 288 -9.71 3.23 7.68
CA GLY A 288 -10.88 2.44 8.09
C GLY A 288 -10.59 1.57 9.31
N SER A 289 -11.62 1.23 10.05
CA SER A 289 -11.55 0.23 11.11
C SER A 289 -11.03 -1.09 10.51
N GLY A 290 -9.89 -1.58 10.99
CA GLY A 290 -9.23 -2.76 10.42
C GLY A 290 -7.88 -2.46 9.75
N SER A 291 -7.40 -1.20 9.80
CA SER A 291 -5.98 -0.93 9.54
C SER A 291 -5.20 -1.17 10.83
N TYR A 292 -4.20 -2.04 10.79
CA TYR A 292 -3.39 -2.39 11.95
C TYR A 292 -1.97 -2.81 11.54
N ASP A 293 -1.05 -2.60 12.47
CA ASP A 293 0.34 -3.02 12.39
C ASP A 293 0.50 -4.43 12.96
N PHE A 294 1.27 -5.28 12.30
CA PHE A 294 1.43 -6.68 12.72
C PHE A 294 2.24 -6.80 14.00
N ASN A 295 3.30 -6.02 14.19
CA ASN A 295 4.11 -6.06 15.40
C ASN A 295 3.29 -5.66 16.63
N ASN A 296 2.55 -4.54 16.54
CA ASN A 296 1.67 -4.11 17.63
C ASN A 296 0.55 -5.11 17.92
N THR A 297 0.02 -5.75 16.89
CA THR A 297 -1.01 -6.79 17.05
C THR A 297 -0.45 -8.01 17.77
N ALA A 298 0.70 -8.51 17.33
CA ALA A 298 1.39 -9.62 17.98
C ALA A 298 1.71 -9.32 19.45
N ALA A 299 2.25 -8.12 19.72
CA ALA A 299 2.55 -7.69 21.09
C ALA A 299 1.31 -7.65 21.98
N ARG A 300 0.17 -7.16 21.46
CA ARG A 300 -1.11 -7.14 22.20
C ARG A 300 -1.66 -8.54 22.43
N LEU A 301 -1.58 -9.43 21.46
CA LEU A 301 -2.00 -10.82 21.62
C LEU A 301 -1.15 -11.55 22.67
N GLN A 302 0.15 -11.33 22.64
CA GLN A 302 1.06 -11.88 23.67
C GLN A 302 0.71 -11.35 25.06
N ALA A 303 0.51 -10.05 25.20
CA ALA A 303 0.15 -9.43 26.46
C ALA A 303 -1.21 -9.91 26.99
N ALA A 304 -2.19 -10.13 26.10
CA ALA A 304 -3.51 -10.66 26.46
C ALA A 304 -3.46 -12.11 26.88
N SER A 305 -2.56 -12.91 26.31
CA SER A 305 -2.35 -14.31 26.71
C SER A 305 -1.60 -14.42 28.05
N LYS A 306 -0.44 -13.79 28.11
CA LYS A 306 0.41 -13.71 29.31
C LYS A 306 1.36 -12.52 29.14
N ASP A 307 1.39 -11.60 30.09
CA ASP A 307 2.32 -10.48 30.03
C ASP A 307 3.79 -10.98 30.06
N ASN A 308 4.70 -10.14 29.61
CA ASN A 308 6.09 -10.54 29.41
C ASN A 308 6.78 -10.93 30.70
N ILE A 309 6.48 -10.28 31.82
CA ILE A 309 7.11 -10.57 33.12
C ILE A 309 6.63 -11.91 33.68
N THR A 310 5.33 -12.16 33.63
CA THR A 310 4.73 -13.41 34.08
C THR A 310 5.20 -14.58 33.21
N TRP A 311 5.18 -14.39 31.87
CA TRP A 311 5.68 -15.43 30.96
C TRP A 311 7.14 -15.78 31.23
N TYR A 312 7.97 -14.77 31.46
CA TYR A 312 9.38 -14.93 31.76
C TYR A 312 9.62 -15.68 33.08
N ASN A 313 8.90 -15.31 34.13
CA ASN A 313 9.04 -15.98 35.43
C ASN A 313 8.61 -17.44 35.36
N ASP A 314 7.55 -17.75 34.62
CA ASP A 314 7.09 -19.12 34.42
C ASP A 314 8.10 -19.93 33.60
N TYR A 315 8.68 -19.33 32.56
CA TYR A 315 9.74 -19.95 31.78
C TYR A 315 10.96 -20.23 32.64
N ALA A 316 11.42 -19.25 33.42
CA ALA A 316 12.57 -19.42 34.32
C ALA A 316 12.34 -20.48 35.42
N ALA A 317 11.08 -20.61 35.87
CA ALA A 317 10.71 -21.63 36.87
C ALA A 317 10.62 -23.06 36.27
N ALA A 318 10.36 -23.16 34.97
CA ALA A 318 10.29 -24.46 34.27
C ALA A 318 11.64 -24.95 33.78
N PHE A 319 12.67 -24.12 33.78
CA PHE A 319 14.01 -24.42 33.33
C PHE A 319 14.91 -24.82 34.50
#